data_23a84e9859941a38f57f2b6fa1450ce7
#
_entry.id   23a84e9859941a38f57f2b6fa1450ce7
#
_cell.length_a   1.000
_cell.length_b   1.000
_cell.length_c   1.000
_cell.angle_alpha   90.00
_cell.angle_beta   90.00
_cell.angle_gamma   90.00
#
_symmetry.space_group_name_H-M   'P 1'
#
loop_
_entity.id
_entity.type
_entity.pdbx_description
1 polymer ?
#
loop_
_entity_poly.entity_id
_entity_poly.type
_entity_poly.pdbx_seq_one_letter_code
_entity_poly.pdbx_strand_id
1 'polypeptide(L)'
;MQSDPILQPTIPDAQREAAARRLPAMQPVAEGALLTVDAGYSAQLAEKARLIAAGRDRVIAVTPGAGAAVAELLEFVLDDLSRRPDFAVRGGTVRRPDGVTVTVERDDPFLTLSRLVQEDLCVLEKRGAEHVLTAALLCFPAAWTLAEKIGQPLLRIHLPVPVYDADIARRVQRMFDGVQPGRAVWRANLLRYDLPDLYQPHSEANPRKVGRPDSVYERSERQSVFRLPVTGAVVFAIHTTVARRAV
;
A
#
# COMPACT_ATOMS: atom_id res chain seq x y z
N MET A 1 6.95 12.54 -24.35
CA MET A 1 5.56 12.96 -24.06
C MET A 1 5.32 12.68 -22.59
N GLN A 2 5.01 13.69 -21.81
CA GLN A 2 4.58 13.51 -20.43
C GLN A 2 3.15 12.94 -20.50
N SER A 3 2.93 11.76 -19.93
CA SER A 3 1.58 11.18 -19.85
C SER A 3 0.70 12.06 -18.98
N ASP A 4 -0.59 12.13 -19.26
CA ASP A 4 -1.54 12.83 -18.40
C ASP A 4 -1.47 12.27 -16.97
N PRO A 5 -1.59 13.14 -15.95
CA PRO A 5 -1.53 12.69 -14.56
C PRO A 5 -2.72 11.78 -14.21
N ILE A 6 -2.44 10.71 -13.46
CA ILE A 6 -3.47 9.78 -12.96
C ILE A 6 -4.12 10.41 -11.73
N LEU A 7 -5.33 10.92 -11.91
CA LEU A 7 -6.05 11.62 -10.85
C LEU A 7 -7.42 10.97 -10.60
N GLN A 8 -7.82 10.91 -9.35
CA GLN A 8 -9.20 10.67 -8.96
C GLN A 8 -9.96 12.00 -8.91
N PRO A 9 -11.30 12.01 -9.07
CA PRO A 9 -12.11 13.22 -9.03
C PRO A 9 -11.98 14.02 -7.73
N THR A 10 -11.89 13.32 -6.61
CA THR A 10 -11.74 13.90 -5.26
C THR A 10 -11.11 12.91 -4.30
N ILE A 11 -10.57 13.41 -3.19
CA ILE A 11 -10.23 12.56 -2.04
C ILE A 11 -11.53 12.19 -1.31
N PRO A 12 -11.82 10.90 -1.04
CA PRO A 12 -13.02 10.48 -0.32
C PRO A 12 -13.14 11.14 1.07
N ASP A 13 -14.34 11.56 1.45
CA ASP A 13 -14.59 12.25 2.73
C ASP A 13 -14.16 11.39 3.92
N ALA A 14 -14.42 10.09 3.90
CA ALA A 14 -13.97 9.17 4.94
C ALA A 14 -12.44 9.16 5.12
N GLN A 15 -11.66 9.37 4.05
CA GLN A 15 -10.21 9.50 4.15
C GLN A 15 -9.80 10.85 4.72
N ARG A 16 -10.50 11.94 4.38
CA ARG A 16 -10.27 13.27 4.97
C ARG A 16 -10.54 13.26 6.48
N GLU A 17 -11.67 12.70 6.90
CA GLU A 17 -12.03 12.54 8.29
C GLU A 17 -11.03 11.68 9.07
N ALA A 18 -10.62 10.53 8.48
CA ALA A 18 -9.63 9.65 9.10
C ALA A 18 -8.26 10.34 9.25
N ALA A 19 -7.85 11.13 8.26
CA ALA A 19 -6.58 11.86 8.27
C ALA A 19 -6.54 12.97 9.33
N ALA A 20 -7.68 13.55 9.68
CA ALA A 20 -7.78 14.60 10.71
C ALA A 20 -7.66 14.06 12.15
N ARG A 21 -7.75 12.74 12.35
CA ARG A 21 -7.68 12.13 13.69
C ARG A 21 -6.24 12.03 14.19
N ARG A 22 -6.08 12.12 15.52
CA ARG A 22 -4.76 11.98 16.17
C ARG A 22 -4.25 10.52 16.06
N LEU A 23 -2.98 10.36 15.71
CA LEU A 23 -2.30 9.06 15.60
C LEU A 23 -2.44 8.17 16.85
N PRO A 24 -2.59 6.85 16.70
CA PRO A 24 -2.56 6.05 15.46
C PRO A 24 -3.87 6.03 14.66
N ALA A 25 -5.00 6.52 15.22
CA ALA A 25 -6.29 6.75 14.54
C ALA A 25 -6.84 5.55 13.72
N MET A 26 -6.51 4.32 14.10
CA MET A 26 -6.99 3.13 13.42
C MET A 26 -8.47 2.89 13.70
N GLN A 27 -9.20 2.46 12.68
CA GLN A 27 -10.61 2.08 12.75
C GLN A 27 -10.83 0.75 12.01
N PRO A 28 -11.86 -0.04 12.35
CA PRO A 28 -12.12 -1.30 11.67
C PRO A 28 -12.35 -1.11 10.17
N VAL A 29 -11.86 -2.04 9.36
CA VAL A 29 -12.23 -2.15 7.95
C VAL A 29 -13.62 -2.78 7.87
N ALA A 30 -14.53 -2.17 7.12
CA ALA A 30 -15.84 -2.75 6.84
C ALA A 30 -15.69 -4.00 5.97
N GLU A 31 -16.65 -4.91 6.05
CA GLU A 31 -16.68 -6.12 5.22
C GLU A 31 -16.64 -5.75 3.74
N GLY A 32 -15.82 -6.47 2.95
CA GLY A 32 -15.60 -6.22 1.52
C GLY A 32 -14.84 -4.93 1.17
N ALA A 33 -14.41 -4.14 2.17
CA ALA A 33 -13.73 -2.87 1.96
C ALA A 33 -12.21 -2.93 2.23
N LEU A 34 -11.60 -4.12 2.21
CA LEU A 34 -10.17 -4.28 2.44
C LEU A 34 -9.36 -3.67 1.29
N LEU A 35 -9.73 -4.02 0.07
CA LEU A 35 -9.10 -3.56 -1.17
C LEU A 35 -10.03 -2.56 -1.87
N THR A 36 -9.46 -1.54 -2.48
CA THR A 36 -10.19 -0.45 -3.12
C THR A 36 -10.18 -0.62 -4.64
N VAL A 37 -11.29 -0.34 -5.27
CA VAL A 37 -11.39 -0.11 -6.72
C VAL A 37 -12.01 1.25 -6.92
N ASP A 38 -11.30 2.16 -7.57
CA ASP A 38 -11.77 3.53 -7.83
C ASP A 38 -11.58 3.93 -9.29
N ALA A 39 -11.87 5.19 -9.62
CA ALA A 39 -11.75 5.73 -10.98
C ALA A 39 -10.33 5.65 -11.56
N GLY A 40 -9.30 5.54 -10.71
CA GLY A 40 -7.89 5.39 -11.11
C GLY A 40 -7.47 3.95 -11.42
N TYR A 41 -8.36 2.95 -11.24
CA TYR A 41 -8.00 1.53 -11.23
C TYR A 41 -7.13 1.10 -12.43
N SER A 42 -7.66 1.21 -13.64
CA SER A 42 -6.95 0.76 -14.84
C SER A 42 -5.65 1.54 -15.08
N ALA A 43 -5.68 2.85 -14.86
CA ALA A 43 -4.52 3.71 -15.07
C ALA A 43 -3.40 3.43 -14.05
N GLN A 44 -3.76 3.22 -12.78
CA GLN A 44 -2.77 2.87 -11.74
C GLN A 44 -2.16 1.48 -11.97
N LEU A 45 -2.93 0.49 -12.41
CA LEU A 45 -2.38 -0.83 -12.75
C LEU A 45 -1.47 -0.79 -13.99
N ALA A 46 -1.80 0.03 -14.98
CA ALA A 46 -0.92 0.28 -16.13
C ALA A 46 0.39 0.95 -15.68
N GLU A 47 0.33 1.91 -14.77
CA GLU A 47 1.51 2.56 -14.21
C GLU A 47 2.38 1.59 -13.39
N LYS A 48 1.78 0.70 -12.58
CA LYS A 48 2.52 -0.38 -11.90
C LYS A 48 3.26 -1.25 -12.91
N ALA A 49 2.60 -1.68 -13.98
CA ALA A 49 3.23 -2.47 -15.04
C ALA A 49 4.40 -1.73 -15.68
N ARG A 50 4.24 -0.43 -15.97
CA ARG A 50 5.31 0.41 -16.52
C ARG A 50 6.50 0.53 -15.58
N LEU A 51 6.26 0.74 -14.28
CA LEU A 51 7.31 0.87 -13.25
C LEU A 51 8.08 -0.44 -13.07
N ILE A 52 7.39 -1.57 -13.07
CA ILE A 52 8.02 -2.90 -12.97
C ILE A 52 8.89 -3.16 -14.20
N ALA A 53 8.40 -2.86 -15.40
CA ALA A 53 9.17 -2.99 -16.63
C ALA A 53 10.40 -2.08 -16.68
N ALA A 54 10.30 -0.88 -16.10
CA ALA A 54 11.40 0.09 -16.04
C ALA A 54 12.49 -0.24 -15.00
N GLY A 55 12.17 -1.08 -14.00
CA GLY A 55 13.12 -1.47 -12.95
C GLY A 55 12.43 -2.17 -11.79
N ARG A 56 12.22 -3.47 -11.93
CA ARG A 56 11.49 -4.31 -10.97
C ARG A 56 12.03 -4.21 -9.55
N ASP A 57 13.33 -4.23 -9.38
CA ASP A 57 14.05 -4.18 -8.10
C ASP A 57 13.84 -2.88 -7.32
N ARG A 58 13.41 -1.83 -8.00
CA ARG A 58 13.06 -0.56 -7.35
C ARG A 58 11.69 -0.58 -6.67
N VAL A 59 10.80 -1.49 -7.09
CA VAL A 59 9.40 -1.53 -6.66
C VAL A 59 8.96 -2.88 -6.09
N ILE A 60 9.75 -3.94 -6.28
CA ILE A 60 9.50 -5.27 -5.72
C ILE A 60 10.77 -5.76 -5.02
N ALA A 61 10.63 -6.18 -3.77
CA ALA A 61 11.69 -6.83 -3.03
C ALA A 61 11.13 -7.93 -2.12
N VAL A 62 11.87 -9.05 -2.01
CA VAL A 62 11.55 -10.17 -1.13
C VAL A 62 12.85 -10.62 -0.48
N THR A 63 12.92 -10.55 0.85
CA THR A 63 14.10 -11.04 1.58
C THR A 63 14.09 -12.57 1.66
N PRO A 64 15.26 -13.22 1.84
CA PRO A 64 15.32 -14.66 2.06
C PRO A 64 14.39 -15.11 3.19
N GLY A 65 13.56 -16.12 2.93
CA GLY A 65 12.60 -16.69 3.88
C GLY A 65 11.20 -16.09 3.83
N ALA A 66 10.99 -14.92 3.20
CA ALA A 66 9.67 -14.28 3.15
C ALA A 66 8.72 -14.86 2.09
N GLY A 67 9.17 -15.79 1.26
CA GLY A 67 8.39 -16.35 0.15
C GLY A 67 7.06 -16.95 0.56
N ALA A 68 7.01 -17.65 1.70
CA ALA A 68 5.77 -18.26 2.22
C ALA A 68 4.70 -17.19 2.53
N ALA A 69 5.09 -16.08 3.17
CA ALA A 69 4.16 -14.99 3.48
C ALA A 69 3.67 -14.27 2.21
N VAL A 70 4.52 -14.13 1.20
CA VAL A 70 4.15 -13.53 -0.09
C VAL A 70 3.21 -14.45 -0.88
N ALA A 71 3.45 -15.76 -0.86
CA ALA A 71 2.55 -16.74 -1.47
C ALA A 71 1.17 -16.77 -0.77
N GLU A 72 1.15 -16.76 0.56
CA GLU A 72 -0.09 -16.68 1.33
C GLU A 72 -0.85 -15.37 1.04
N LEU A 73 -0.15 -14.24 0.92
CA LEU A 73 -0.77 -12.96 0.58
C LEU A 73 -1.49 -13.04 -0.78
N LEU A 74 -0.89 -13.68 -1.78
CA LEU A 74 -1.55 -13.88 -3.08
C LEU A 74 -2.87 -14.66 -2.90
N GLU A 75 -2.83 -15.81 -2.24
CA GLU A 75 -4.05 -16.64 -2.05
C GLU A 75 -5.10 -15.89 -1.21
N PHE A 76 -4.67 -15.15 -0.19
CA PHE A 76 -5.56 -14.30 0.62
C PHE A 76 -6.26 -13.22 -0.22
N VAL A 77 -5.54 -12.55 -1.11
CA VAL A 77 -6.12 -11.55 -2.01
C VAL A 77 -7.05 -12.21 -3.03
N LEU A 78 -6.66 -13.35 -3.62
CA LEU A 78 -7.53 -14.09 -4.56
C LEU A 78 -8.84 -14.53 -3.90
N ASP A 79 -8.79 -14.95 -2.64
CA ASP A 79 -9.99 -15.31 -1.87
C ASP A 79 -10.86 -14.06 -1.61
N ASP A 80 -10.30 -12.92 -1.23
CA ASP A 80 -11.04 -11.65 -1.09
C ASP A 80 -11.70 -11.23 -2.41
N LEU A 81 -10.96 -11.26 -3.52
CA LEU A 81 -11.47 -10.92 -4.85
C LEU A 81 -12.57 -11.88 -5.33
N SER A 82 -12.52 -13.17 -4.93
CA SER A 82 -13.52 -14.15 -5.32
C SER A 82 -14.91 -13.88 -4.72
N ARG A 83 -14.98 -13.14 -3.63
CA ARG A 83 -16.22 -12.73 -2.96
C ARG A 83 -16.79 -11.41 -3.49
N ARG A 84 -16.05 -10.73 -4.35
CA ARG A 84 -16.46 -9.43 -4.91
C ARG A 84 -17.20 -9.59 -6.24
N PRO A 85 -18.33 -8.91 -6.44
CA PRO A 85 -19.12 -9.02 -7.66
C PRO A 85 -18.45 -8.41 -8.89
N ASP A 86 -17.50 -7.50 -8.70
CA ASP A 86 -16.75 -6.82 -9.75
C ASP A 86 -15.54 -7.62 -10.27
N PHE A 87 -15.20 -8.77 -9.63
CA PHE A 87 -14.16 -9.70 -10.07
C PHE A 87 -14.73 -11.08 -10.40
N ALA A 88 -14.05 -11.82 -11.28
CA ALA A 88 -14.33 -13.25 -11.49
C ALA A 88 -13.02 -14.05 -11.41
N VAL A 89 -12.88 -14.84 -10.33
CA VAL A 89 -11.72 -15.71 -10.09
C VAL A 89 -12.06 -17.12 -10.54
N ARG A 90 -11.42 -17.64 -11.59
CA ARG A 90 -11.73 -18.97 -12.17
C ARG A 90 -10.49 -19.61 -12.79
N GLY A 91 -10.23 -20.88 -12.48
CA GLY A 91 -9.30 -21.73 -13.24
C GLY A 91 -7.87 -21.19 -13.41
N GLY A 92 -7.35 -20.49 -12.42
CA GLY A 92 -6.01 -19.88 -12.50
C GLY A 92 -5.99 -18.51 -13.21
N THR A 93 -7.15 -17.90 -13.46
CA THR A 93 -7.28 -16.55 -14.00
C THR A 93 -8.19 -15.68 -13.17
N VAL A 94 -8.01 -14.36 -13.26
CA VAL A 94 -8.88 -13.35 -12.65
C VAL A 94 -9.32 -12.37 -13.71
N ARG A 95 -10.64 -12.24 -13.92
CA ARG A 95 -11.19 -11.14 -14.71
C ARG A 95 -11.46 -9.96 -13.80
N ARG A 96 -10.88 -8.83 -14.14
CA ARG A 96 -10.94 -7.57 -13.40
C ARG A 96 -12.17 -6.73 -13.75
N PRO A 97 -12.52 -5.70 -12.94
CA PRO A 97 -13.63 -4.77 -13.21
C PRO A 97 -13.54 -4.05 -14.56
N ASP A 98 -12.32 -3.78 -15.05
CA ASP A 98 -12.07 -3.17 -16.36
C ASP A 98 -12.12 -4.16 -17.54
N GLY A 99 -12.52 -5.42 -17.29
CA GLY A 99 -12.67 -6.46 -18.29
C GLY A 99 -11.39 -7.21 -18.64
N VAL A 100 -10.23 -6.79 -18.18
CA VAL A 100 -8.96 -7.48 -18.43
C VAL A 100 -8.90 -8.80 -17.67
N THR A 101 -8.42 -9.86 -18.32
CA THR A 101 -8.17 -11.15 -17.69
C THR A 101 -6.68 -11.32 -17.40
N VAL A 102 -6.35 -11.61 -16.15
CA VAL A 102 -4.99 -11.80 -15.65
C VAL A 102 -4.78 -13.27 -15.32
N THR A 103 -3.70 -13.87 -15.82
CA THR A 103 -3.25 -15.20 -15.39
C THR A 103 -2.59 -15.10 -14.02
N VAL A 104 -2.92 -16.03 -13.14
CA VAL A 104 -2.35 -16.11 -11.79
C VAL A 104 -1.00 -16.85 -11.87
N GLU A 105 0.08 -16.11 -11.73
CA GLU A 105 1.45 -16.61 -11.70
C GLU A 105 1.88 -16.82 -10.24
N ARG A 106 1.76 -18.05 -9.71
CA ARG A 106 2.09 -18.37 -8.32
C ARG A 106 3.58 -18.35 -8.02
N ASP A 107 4.40 -18.53 -9.06
CA ASP A 107 5.87 -18.41 -8.96
C ASP A 107 6.32 -16.95 -8.86
N ASP A 108 5.43 -16.00 -9.21
CA ASP A 108 5.65 -14.56 -9.06
C ASP A 108 4.42 -13.87 -8.48
N PRO A 109 4.15 -14.04 -7.16
CA PRO A 109 2.94 -13.52 -6.54
C PRO A 109 2.81 -12.00 -6.63
N PHE A 110 3.90 -11.24 -6.45
CA PHE A 110 3.85 -9.78 -6.52
C PHE A 110 3.60 -9.27 -7.94
N LEU A 111 4.07 -9.97 -8.97
CA LEU A 111 3.73 -9.63 -10.34
C LEU A 111 2.23 -9.83 -10.60
N THR A 112 1.65 -10.94 -10.12
CA THR A 112 0.20 -11.16 -10.18
C THR A 112 -0.56 -10.08 -9.42
N LEU A 113 -0.20 -9.80 -8.16
CA LEU A 113 -0.83 -8.79 -7.32
C LEU A 113 -0.77 -7.39 -7.94
N SER A 114 0.35 -7.02 -8.56
CA SER A 114 0.51 -5.74 -9.24
C SER A 114 -0.47 -5.51 -10.39
N ARG A 115 -0.98 -6.60 -10.97
CA ARG A 115 -1.94 -6.60 -12.07
C ARG A 115 -3.40 -6.67 -11.58
N LEU A 116 -3.64 -6.93 -10.28
CA LEU A 116 -4.97 -7.15 -9.71
C LEU A 116 -5.44 -6.02 -8.81
N VAL A 117 -4.56 -5.43 -8.00
CA VAL A 117 -4.95 -4.48 -6.95
C VAL A 117 -4.19 -3.15 -7.06
N GLN A 118 -4.88 -2.07 -6.70
CA GLN A 118 -4.29 -0.72 -6.69
C GLN A 118 -3.32 -0.55 -5.51
N GLU A 119 -3.54 -1.26 -4.42
CA GLU A 119 -2.72 -1.14 -3.23
C GLU A 119 -1.27 -1.51 -3.49
N ASP A 120 -0.35 -0.74 -2.91
CA ASP A 120 0.98 -1.20 -2.60
C ASP A 120 0.92 -2.09 -1.36
N LEU A 121 1.71 -3.15 -1.34
CA LEU A 121 1.61 -4.23 -0.35
C LEU A 121 2.96 -4.44 0.33
N CYS A 122 3.03 -4.15 1.61
CA CYS A 122 4.21 -4.36 2.45
C CYS A 122 3.95 -5.52 3.42
N VAL A 123 4.78 -6.55 3.39
CA VAL A 123 4.71 -7.71 4.27
C VAL A 123 5.71 -7.54 5.40
N LEU A 124 5.23 -7.61 6.63
CA LEU A 124 6.03 -7.48 7.83
C LEU A 124 5.93 -8.75 8.67
N GLU A 125 7.08 -9.34 8.95
CA GLU A 125 7.18 -10.53 9.80
C GLU A 125 7.77 -10.17 11.14
N LYS A 126 7.27 -10.79 12.20
CA LYS A 126 7.81 -10.57 13.56
C LYS A 126 9.14 -11.28 13.70
N ARG A 127 10.20 -10.51 14.01
CA ARG A 127 11.54 -11.00 14.32
C ARG A 127 11.96 -10.49 15.69
N GLY A 128 11.99 -11.38 16.68
CA GLY A 128 12.19 -10.98 18.07
C GLY A 128 11.05 -10.08 18.57
N ALA A 129 11.38 -8.88 19.04
CA ALA A 129 10.40 -7.92 19.58
C ALA A 129 9.76 -7.01 18.53
N GLU A 130 10.27 -6.98 17.28
CA GLU A 130 9.83 -6.02 16.26
C GLU A 130 9.29 -6.70 15.01
N HIS A 131 8.46 -5.95 14.26
CA HIS A 131 8.07 -6.32 12.91
C HIS A 131 9.08 -5.74 11.93
N VAL A 132 9.58 -6.58 11.02
CA VAL A 132 10.56 -6.26 9.99
C VAL A 132 9.87 -6.29 8.63
N LEU A 133 10.12 -5.31 7.77
CA LEU A 133 9.65 -5.31 6.38
C LEU A 133 10.44 -6.37 5.60
N THR A 134 9.83 -7.51 5.33
CA THR A 134 10.50 -8.66 4.70
C THR A 134 10.19 -8.82 3.22
N ALA A 135 9.06 -8.27 2.76
CA ALA A 135 8.76 -8.23 1.33
C ALA A 135 7.85 -7.04 1.02
N ALA A 136 7.95 -6.49 -0.20
CA ALA A 136 7.02 -5.46 -0.65
C ALA A 136 6.87 -5.40 -2.18
N LEU A 137 5.66 -5.04 -2.59
CA LEU A 137 5.32 -4.43 -3.87
C LEU A 137 5.01 -2.96 -3.57
N LEU A 138 5.91 -2.04 -3.93
CA LEU A 138 5.83 -0.61 -3.62
C LEU A 138 6.02 0.20 -4.90
N CYS A 139 4.93 0.46 -5.61
CA CYS A 139 4.93 1.21 -6.86
C CYS A 139 4.66 2.71 -6.66
N PHE A 140 4.01 3.10 -5.58
CA PHE A 140 3.61 4.48 -5.33
C PHE A 140 4.15 5.02 -4.00
N PRO A 141 5.49 5.02 -3.82
CA PRO A 141 6.08 5.56 -2.60
C PRO A 141 5.84 7.07 -2.49
N ALA A 142 5.53 7.53 -1.28
CA ALA A 142 5.40 8.93 -0.96
C ALA A 142 6.50 9.35 0.01
N ALA A 143 7.64 9.75 -0.50
CA ALA A 143 8.77 10.24 0.30
C ALA A 143 9.67 9.15 0.94
N TRP A 144 9.76 7.97 0.36
CA TRP A 144 10.70 6.93 0.77
C TRP A 144 11.07 6.00 -0.38
N THR A 145 12.13 5.22 -0.24
CA THR A 145 12.56 4.23 -1.22
C THR A 145 12.47 2.83 -0.63
N LEU A 146 12.10 1.84 -1.46
CA LEU A 146 12.05 0.44 -1.01
C LEU A 146 13.41 -0.06 -0.55
N ALA A 147 14.46 0.30 -1.28
CA ALA A 147 15.83 -0.16 -0.98
C ALA A 147 16.33 0.24 0.41
N GLU A 148 15.92 1.41 0.93
CA GLU A 148 16.30 1.86 2.27
C GLU A 148 15.51 1.18 3.40
N LYS A 149 14.34 0.61 3.09
CA LYS A 149 13.41 0.11 4.10
C LYS A 149 13.31 -1.41 4.15
N ILE A 150 13.58 -2.10 3.04
CA ILE A 150 13.55 -3.57 3.01
C ILE A 150 14.55 -4.18 4.00
N GLY A 151 14.12 -5.18 4.76
CA GLY A 151 14.92 -5.82 5.81
C GLY A 151 15.05 -5.00 7.10
N GLN A 152 14.44 -3.81 7.19
CA GLN A 152 14.51 -2.95 8.36
C GLN A 152 13.30 -3.14 9.30
N PRO A 153 13.50 -3.02 10.62
CA PRO A 153 12.41 -3.02 11.59
C PRO A 153 11.61 -1.72 11.54
N LEU A 154 10.34 -1.78 11.98
CA LEU A 154 9.41 -0.64 11.98
C LEU A 154 10.00 0.62 12.62
N LEU A 155 10.71 0.47 13.73
CA LEU A 155 11.36 1.61 14.40
C LEU A 155 12.36 2.29 13.46
N ARG A 156 13.22 1.52 12.80
CA ARG A 156 14.23 2.05 11.87
C ARG A 156 13.57 2.70 10.63
N ILE A 157 12.52 2.09 10.11
CA ILE A 157 11.77 2.61 8.96
C ILE A 157 11.24 4.02 9.22
N HIS A 158 10.78 4.29 10.44
CA HIS A 158 10.12 5.54 10.81
C HIS A 158 11.03 6.59 11.46
N LEU A 159 12.31 6.30 11.72
CA LEU A 159 13.25 7.28 12.27
C LEU A 159 13.25 8.65 11.55
N PRO A 160 13.13 8.73 10.21
CA PRO A 160 13.08 10.01 9.52
C PRO A 160 11.76 10.79 9.69
N VAL A 161 10.74 10.21 10.33
CA VAL A 161 9.43 10.85 10.51
C VAL A 161 9.41 11.66 11.82
N PRO A 162 9.40 13.00 11.79
CA PRO A 162 9.60 13.84 12.98
C PRO A 162 8.60 13.61 14.12
N VAL A 163 7.37 13.18 13.77
CA VAL A 163 6.30 12.90 14.74
C VAL A 163 6.33 11.47 15.31
N TYR A 164 7.27 10.62 14.85
CA TYR A 164 7.37 9.22 15.26
C TYR A 164 8.31 9.09 16.46
N ASP A 165 7.84 9.52 17.63
CA ASP A 165 8.56 9.39 18.89
C ASP A 165 8.48 7.96 19.46
N ALA A 166 9.19 7.73 20.58
CA ALA A 166 9.23 6.42 21.25
C ALA A 166 7.86 5.96 21.76
N ASP A 167 6.93 6.86 22.07
CA ASP A 167 5.58 6.50 22.51
C ASP A 167 4.73 6.04 21.32
N ILE A 168 4.78 6.76 20.21
CA ILE A 168 4.12 6.35 18.97
C ILE A 168 4.70 5.03 18.47
N ALA A 169 6.02 4.84 18.52
CA ALA A 169 6.68 3.59 18.15
C ALA A 169 6.12 2.39 18.94
N ARG A 170 6.01 2.53 20.27
CA ARG A 170 5.44 1.48 21.13
C ARG A 170 3.96 1.20 20.83
N ARG A 171 3.17 2.24 20.50
CA ARG A 171 1.75 2.09 20.14
C ARG A 171 1.58 1.39 18.80
N VAL A 172 2.40 1.75 17.82
CA VAL A 172 2.40 1.11 16.49
C VAL A 172 2.80 -0.35 16.63
N GLN A 173 3.89 -0.65 17.36
CA GLN A 173 4.31 -2.03 17.57
C GLN A 173 3.21 -2.87 18.26
N ARG A 174 2.57 -2.34 19.32
CA ARG A 174 1.44 -3.03 19.97
C ARG A 174 0.25 -3.22 19.03
N MET A 175 -0.01 -2.27 18.14
CA MET A 175 -1.07 -2.41 17.14
C MET A 175 -0.74 -3.53 16.16
N PHE A 176 0.49 -3.61 15.64
CA PHE A 176 0.93 -4.71 14.79
C PHE A 176 0.89 -6.07 15.52
N ASP A 177 1.26 -6.11 16.80
CA ASP A 177 1.13 -7.32 17.62
C ASP A 177 -0.34 -7.74 17.83
N GLY A 178 -1.24 -6.77 17.97
CA GLY A 178 -2.64 -6.96 18.33
C GLY A 178 -3.59 -7.24 17.17
N VAL A 179 -3.20 -6.94 15.93
CA VAL A 179 -4.05 -7.22 14.76
C VAL A 179 -4.27 -8.72 14.62
N GLN A 180 -5.55 -9.14 14.56
CA GLN A 180 -5.95 -10.53 14.44
C GLN A 180 -6.37 -10.87 12.99
N PRO A 181 -6.23 -12.13 12.55
CA PRO A 181 -6.84 -12.59 11.30
C PRO A 181 -8.33 -12.25 11.26
N GLY A 182 -8.82 -11.78 10.12
CA GLY A 182 -10.22 -11.38 9.94
C GLY A 182 -10.62 -10.04 10.59
N ARG A 183 -9.70 -9.35 11.28
CA ARG A 183 -9.96 -8.05 11.93
C ARG A 183 -9.01 -6.97 11.41
N ALA A 184 -9.13 -6.67 10.13
CA ALA A 184 -8.36 -5.60 9.51
C ALA A 184 -8.74 -4.23 10.08
N VAL A 185 -7.74 -3.34 10.19
CA VAL A 185 -7.94 -1.95 10.60
C VAL A 185 -7.34 -1.01 9.56
N TRP A 186 -7.83 0.22 9.49
CA TRP A 186 -7.32 1.19 8.55
C TRP A 186 -7.27 2.60 9.13
N ARG A 187 -6.47 3.44 8.51
CA ARG A 187 -6.41 4.89 8.68
C ARG A 187 -6.13 5.55 7.33
N ALA A 188 -6.15 6.87 7.29
CA ALA A 188 -5.61 7.61 6.16
C ALA A 188 -4.63 8.70 6.61
N ASN A 189 -3.77 9.11 5.68
CA ASN A 189 -3.09 10.40 5.73
C ASN A 189 -3.65 11.30 4.63
N LEU A 190 -3.34 12.59 4.69
CA LEU A 190 -3.68 13.57 3.66
C LEU A 190 -2.60 14.63 3.66
N LEU A 191 -1.90 14.75 2.55
CA LEU A 191 -0.78 15.66 2.39
C LEU A 191 -0.93 16.48 1.10
N ARG A 192 -0.31 17.66 1.07
CA ARG A 192 -0.25 18.53 -0.10
C ARG A 192 0.96 18.20 -0.96
N TYR A 193 0.78 18.28 -2.28
CA TYR A 193 1.79 17.96 -3.27
C TYR A 193 1.78 18.98 -4.41
N ASP A 194 2.98 19.34 -4.89
CA ASP A 194 3.14 20.21 -6.05
C ASP A 194 3.08 19.42 -7.37
N LEU A 195 3.39 18.12 -7.33
CA LEU A 195 3.37 17.21 -8.46
C LEU A 195 2.34 16.10 -8.26
N PRO A 196 1.65 15.67 -9.33
CA PRO A 196 0.62 14.62 -9.27
C PRO A 196 1.18 13.20 -9.37
N ASP A 197 2.47 13.02 -9.59
CA ASP A 197 3.07 11.72 -9.85
C ASP A 197 2.79 10.74 -8.71
N LEU A 198 2.42 9.51 -9.05
CA LEU A 198 2.22 8.44 -8.08
C LEU A 198 3.56 7.92 -7.53
N TYR A 199 4.55 7.76 -8.41
CA TYR A 199 5.90 7.31 -8.05
C TYR A 199 6.76 8.50 -7.64
N GLN A 200 6.89 8.76 -6.34
CA GLN A 200 7.70 9.85 -5.77
C GLN A 200 8.70 9.32 -4.74
N PRO A 201 9.70 8.52 -5.17
CA PRO A 201 10.72 8.02 -4.25
C PRO A 201 11.64 9.15 -3.81
N HIS A 202 11.83 9.29 -2.52
CA HIS A 202 12.81 10.20 -1.93
C HIS A 202 13.67 9.41 -0.93
N SER A 203 14.97 9.57 -1.02
CA SER A 203 15.89 8.96 -0.08
C SER A 203 15.96 9.75 1.24
N GLU A 204 16.45 9.12 2.30
CA GLU A 204 16.72 9.81 3.57
C GLU A 204 17.73 10.96 3.41
N ALA A 205 18.69 10.83 2.47
CA ALA A 205 19.66 11.87 2.14
C ALA A 205 19.06 13.03 1.31
N ASN A 206 17.92 12.78 0.62
CA ASN A 206 17.21 13.79 -0.17
C ASN A 206 15.72 13.71 0.12
N PRO A 207 15.27 14.15 1.31
CA PRO A 207 13.89 14.02 1.74
C PRO A 207 12.95 14.90 0.89
N ARG A 208 11.70 14.47 0.79
CA ARG A 208 10.66 15.23 0.10
C ARG A 208 10.47 16.62 0.76
N LYS A 209 10.36 17.64 -0.06
CA LYS A 209 9.93 18.96 0.42
C LYS A 209 8.46 18.89 0.83
N VAL A 210 8.13 19.49 1.96
CA VAL A 210 6.74 19.60 2.43
C VAL A 210 5.94 20.43 1.44
N GLY A 211 4.72 19.96 1.12
CA GLY A 211 3.82 20.71 0.23
C GLY A 211 3.42 22.05 0.86
N ARG A 212 3.22 23.06 0.01
CA ARG A 212 2.91 24.44 0.39
C ARG A 212 1.39 24.63 0.57
N PRO A 213 0.96 25.73 1.21
CA PRO A 213 -0.46 26.06 1.31
C PRO A 213 -1.17 26.20 -0.05
N ASP A 214 -0.45 26.63 -1.07
CA ASP A 214 -0.90 26.83 -2.47
C ASP A 214 -0.67 25.62 -3.39
N SER A 215 -0.12 24.50 -2.89
CA SER A 215 0.07 23.28 -3.68
C SER A 215 -1.23 22.83 -4.35
N VAL A 216 -1.13 22.45 -5.61
CA VAL A 216 -2.27 22.21 -6.53
C VAL A 216 -2.94 20.86 -6.26
N TYR A 217 -2.20 19.89 -5.69
CA TYR A 217 -2.69 18.53 -5.50
C TYR A 217 -2.78 18.17 -4.03
N GLU A 218 -3.70 17.27 -3.74
CA GLU A 218 -3.76 16.52 -2.49
C GLU A 218 -3.52 15.05 -2.80
N ARG A 219 -2.75 14.40 -1.94
CA ARG A 219 -2.51 12.96 -1.96
C ARG A 219 -2.93 12.38 -0.63
N SER A 220 -3.80 11.41 -0.67
CA SER A 220 -4.21 10.60 0.47
C SER A 220 -3.75 9.17 0.29
N GLU A 221 -3.28 8.56 1.36
CA GLU A 221 -3.02 7.13 1.43
C GLU A 221 -3.98 6.51 2.44
N ARG A 222 -4.88 5.65 1.95
CA ARG A 222 -5.64 4.76 2.81
C ARG A 222 -4.74 3.58 3.17
N GLN A 223 -4.38 3.49 4.43
CA GLN A 223 -3.42 2.54 4.98
C GLN A 223 -4.17 1.47 5.77
N SER A 224 -4.28 0.26 5.23
CA SER A 224 -4.92 -0.87 5.86
C SER A 224 -3.89 -1.82 6.45
N VAL A 225 -4.17 -2.36 7.64
CA VAL A 225 -3.30 -3.34 8.34
C VAL A 225 -4.13 -4.58 8.63
N PHE A 226 -3.64 -5.73 8.21
CA PHE A 226 -4.28 -7.02 8.44
C PHE A 226 -3.25 -8.12 8.65
N ARG A 227 -3.65 -9.21 9.29
CA ARG A 227 -2.79 -10.37 9.56
C ARG A 227 -3.17 -11.54 8.69
N LEU A 228 -2.17 -12.16 8.08
CA LEU A 228 -2.32 -13.42 7.35
C LEU A 228 -2.56 -14.57 8.34
N PRO A 229 -3.54 -15.46 8.07
CA PRO A 229 -3.95 -16.46 9.06
C PRO A 229 -2.97 -17.62 9.27
N VAL A 230 -2.15 -17.96 8.27
CA VAL A 230 -1.25 -19.12 8.32
C VAL A 230 0.14 -18.72 8.79
N THR A 231 0.81 -17.80 8.10
CA THR A 231 2.17 -17.35 8.46
C THR A 231 2.19 -16.39 9.64
N GLY A 232 1.05 -15.74 9.94
CA GLY A 232 0.97 -14.70 10.95
C GLY A 232 1.65 -13.39 10.53
N ALA A 233 2.16 -13.28 9.31
CA ALA A 233 2.71 -12.03 8.79
C ALA A 233 1.66 -10.93 8.78
N VAL A 234 2.07 -9.70 9.05
CA VAL A 234 1.20 -8.53 9.00
C VAL A 234 1.41 -7.81 7.67
N VAL A 235 0.32 -7.52 7.00
CA VAL A 235 0.35 -6.77 5.73
C VAL A 235 -0.07 -5.33 5.99
N PHE A 236 0.74 -4.41 5.48
CA PHE A 236 0.43 -2.99 5.40
C PHE A 236 0.14 -2.67 3.93
N ALA A 237 -1.14 -2.48 3.62
CA ALA A 237 -1.63 -2.20 2.27
C ALA A 237 -1.92 -0.71 2.13
N ILE A 238 -1.45 -0.09 1.05
CA ILE A 238 -1.52 1.35 0.82
C ILE A 238 -2.27 1.62 -0.48
N HIS A 239 -3.49 2.14 -0.39
CA HIS A 239 -4.21 2.67 -1.55
C HIS A 239 -3.94 4.17 -1.66
N THR A 240 -3.41 4.59 -2.81
CA THR A 240 -3.06 5.98 -3.07
C THR A 240 -4.12 6.67 -3.93
N THR A 241 -4.64 7.78 -3.43
CA THR A 241 -5.55 8.68 -4.14
C THR A 241 -4.86 10.03 -4.34
N VAL A 242 -4.81 10.52 -5.58
CA VAL A 242 -4.32 11.87 -5.90
C VAL A 242 -5.44 12.64 -6.58
N ALA A 243 -5.73 13.84 -6.10
CA ALA A 243 -6.77 14.70 -6.66
C ALA A 243 -6.28 16.16 -6.76
N ARG A 244 -6.86 16.93 -7.69
CA ARG A 244 -6.71 18.39 -7.67
C ARG A 244 -7.46 18.95 -6.47
N ARG A 245 -6.87 19.93 -5.82
CA ARG A 245 -7.57 20.67 -4.78
C ARG A 245 -8.66 21.54 -5.42
N ALA A 246 -9.85 21.55 -4.77
CA ALA A 246 -10.80 22.60 -5.02
C ALA A 246 -10.18 23.94 -4.51
N VAL A 247 -10.14 24.92 -5.39
CA VAL A 247 -9.70 26.29 -5.05
C VAL A 247 -10.81 26.99 -4.30
#